data_9b94575f609f8013d60e3a6b7c8aad4e
#
_entry.id   9b94575f609f8013d60e3a6b7c8aad4e
#
_cell.length_a   1.000
_cell.length_b   1.000
_cell.length_c   1.000
_cell.angle_alpha   90.00
_cell.angle_beta   90.00
_cell.angle_gamma   90.00
#
_symmetry.space_group_name_H-M   'P 1'
#
loop_
_entity.id
_entity.type
_entity.pdbx_description
1 polymer ?
#
loop_
_entity_poly.entity_id
_entity_poly.type
_entity_poly.pdbx_seq_one_letter_code
_entity_poly.pdbx_strand_id
1 'polypeptide(L)'
;MSDADANTFEAPTATAVLEHIVRSIVDDADAVNVSSSVGRNDSVRLEVRVGPGDLGRVIGRRGRTAQSIRTVVRAAAVNDDVEVDVDFVDD
;
A
#
# COMPACT_ATOMS: atom_id res chain seq x y z
N MET A 1 11.18 10.22 -19.11
CA MET A 1 10.86 9.77 -18.88
C MET A 1 10.80 9.22 -18.35
N SER A 2 11.19 9.30 -18.31
CA SER A 2 11.13 8.83 -17.96
C SER A 2 11.03 8.31 -17.28
N ASP A 3 10.94 8.62 -16.91
CA ASP A 3 10.52 8.02 -16.05
C ASP A 3 10.41 6.74 -16.09
N ALA A 4 10.65 6.28 -16.80
CA ALA A 4 10.61 4.89 -16.96
C ALA A 4 11.45 4.14 -15.99
N ASP A 5 12.48 4.71 -15.62
CA ASP A 5 13.34 4.12 -14.66
C ASP A 5 12.66 3.87 -13.36
N ALA A 6 11.74 4.67 -13.03
CA ALA A 6 10.98 4.44 -11.83
C ALA A 6 10.13 3.19 -11.91
N ASN A 7 9.91 2.70 -13.09
CA ASN A 7 9.02 1.56 -13.26
C ASN A 7 9.57 0.26 -12.72
N THR A 8 10.84 0.22 -12.39
CA THR A 8 11.40 -1.01 -11.85
C THR A 8 10.81 -1.36 -10.50
N PHE A 9 10.18 -0.40 -9.82
CA PHE A 9 9.58 -0.64 -8.52
C PHE A 9 8.08 -0.57 -8.56
N GLU A 10 7.47 -0.64 -9.72
CA GLU A 10 6.06 -0.35 -9.77
C GLU A 10 5.21 -1.57 -9.66
N ALA A 11 4.12 -1.41 -8.94
CA ALA A 11 3.07 -2.40 -8.84
C ALA A 11 1.76 -1.64 -9.00
N PRO A 12 1.42 -1.22 -10.24
CA PRO A 12 0.31 -0.30 -10.44
C PRO A 12 -1.04 -0.86 -9.99
N THR A 13 -1.31 -2.13 -10.24
CA THR A 13 -2.56 -2.71 -9.82
C THR A 13 -2.64 -2.80 -8.30
N ALA A 14 -1.57 -3.29 -7.67
CA ALA A 14 -1.52 -3.39 -6.22
C ALA A 14 -1.65 -2.02 -5.57
N THR A 15 -0.97 -1.02 -6.12
CA THR A 15 -1.02 0.34 -5.58
C THR A 15 -2.42 0.92 -5.67
N ALA A 16 -3.08 0.75 -6.82
CA ALA A 16 -4.43 1.27 -6.99
C ALA A 16 -5.42 0.61 -6.03
N VAL A 17 -5.30 -0.69 -5.85
CA VAL A 17 -6.17 -1.42 -4.93
C VAL A 17 -5.93 -0.94 -3.51
N LEU A 18 -4.66 -0.80 -3.11
CA LEU A 18 -4.32 -0.36 -1.77
C LEU A 18 -4.86 1.02 -1.48
N GLU A 19 -4.66 1.97 -2.42
CA GLU A 19 -5.19 3.33 -2.25
C GLU A 19 -6.70 3.33 -2.11
N HIS A 20 -7.37 2.56 -2.95
CA HIS A 20 -8.82 2.53 -2.93
C HIS A 20 -9.35 2.01 -1.59
N ILE A 21 -8.75 0.92 -1.10
CA ILE A 21 -9.19 0.33 0.16
C ILE A 21 -8.97 1.30 1.32
N VAL A 22 -7.77 1.87 1.39
CA VAL A 22 -7.42 2.74 2.50
C VAL A 22 -8.29 3.99 2.50
N ARG A 23 -8.49 4.61 1.35
CA ARG A 23 -9.34 5.79 1.24
C ARG A 23 -10.78 5.51 1.63
N SER A 24 -11.22 4.27 1.45
CA SER A 24 -12.59 3.88 1.80
C SER A 24 -12.77 3.71 3.31
N ILE A 25 -11.70 3.53 4.06
CA ILE A 25 -11.75 3.22 5.48
C ILE A 25 -11.53 4.47 6.35
N VAL A 26 -10.64 5.36 5.91
CA VAL A 26 -10.20 6.49 6.72
C VAL A 26 -11.19 7.65 6.67
N ASP A 27 -11.09 8.55 7.65
CA ASP A 27 -11.88 9.78 7.65
C ASP A 27 -11.32 10.79 6.67
N ASP A 28 -10.00 10.88 6.56
CA ASP A 28 -9.34 11.90 5.74
C ASP A 28 -8.71 11.24 4.53
N ALA A 29 -9.53 11.02 3.51
CA ALA A 29 -9.07 10.35 2.29
C ALA A 29 -7.99 11.15 1.57
N ASP A 30 -8.05 12.48 1.67
CA ASP A 30 -7.07 13.33 0.98
C ASP A 30 -5.68 13.22 1.58
N ALA A 31 -5.58 12.77 2.82
CA ALA A 31 -4.28 12.62 3.47
C ALA A 31 -3.62 11.27 3.16
N VAL A 32 -4.30 10.39 2.46
CA VAL A 32 -3.74 9.07 2.13
C VAL A 32 -2.65 9.24 1.09
N ASN A 33 -1.49 8.66 1.37
CA ASN A 33 -0.34 8.71 0.48
C ASN A 33 0.29 7.34 0.44
N VAL A 34 0.46 6.80 -0.76
CA VAL A 34 1.11 5.51 -0.96
C VAL A 34 2.36 5.75 -1.79
N SER A 35 3.50 5.32 -1.27
CA SER A 35 4.76 5.41 -2.01
C SER A 35 5.35 4.02 -2.16
N SER A 36 6.11 3.83 -3.23
CA SER A 36 6.72 2.53 -3.52
C SER A 36 8.23 2.64 -3.55
N SER A 37 8.87 1.56 -3.13
CA SER A 37 10.33 1.46 -3.16
C SER A 37 10.70 0.00 -3.30
N VAL A 38 11.99 -0.26 -3.49
CA VAL A 38 12.49 -1.63 -3.57
C VAL A 38 12.49 -2.24 -2.19
N GLY A 39 11.89 -3.43 -2.08
CA GLY A 39 11.95 -4.20 -0.86
C GLY A 39 12.99 -5.31 -0.95
N ARG A 40 12.83 -6.32 -0.13
CA ARG A 40 13.74 -7.47 -0.11
C ARG A 40 13.53 -8.33 -1.34
N ASN A 41 14.62 -8.87 -1.86
CA ASN A 41 14.56 -9.84 -2.94
C ASN A 41 13.79 -9.33 -4.15
N ASP A 42 13.99 -8.05 -4.45
CA ASP A 42 13.35 -7.41 -5.61
C ASP A 42 11.84 -7.28 -5.50
N SER A 43 11.30 -7.44 -4.30
CA SER A 43 9.89 -7.15 -4.08
C SER A 43 9.65 -5.65 -4.09
N VAL A 44 8.40 -5.26 -4.21
CA VAL A 44 7.99 -3.86 -4.14
C VAL A 44 7.46 -3.59 -2.74
N ARG A 45 7.98 -2.56 -2.10
CA ARG A 45 7.50 -2.15 -0.80
C ARG A 45 6.57 -0.95 -0.96
N LEU A 46 5.35 -1.10 -0.49
CA LEU A 46 4.35 -0.04 -0.53
C LEU A 46 4.18 0.51 0.88
N GLU A 47 4.48 1.80 1.04
CA GLU A 47 4.31 2.47 2.32
C GLU A 47 3.08 3.33 2.27
N VAL A 48 2.23 3.18 3.28
CA VAL A 48 0.96 3.88 3.36
C VAL A 48 1.01 4.85 4.51
N ARG A 49 0.74 6.12 4.23
CA ARG A 49 0.55 7.15 5.25
C ARG A 49 -0.89 7.61 5.21
N VAL A 50 -1.42 7.88 6.39
CA VAL A 50 -2.78 8.35 6.53
C VAL A 50 -2.81 9.58 7.44
N GLY A 51 -3.94 10.24 7.50
CA GLY A 51 -4.08 11.43 8.31
C GLY A 51 -4.07 11.14 9.81
N PRO A 52 -3.93 12.19 10.62
CA PRO A 52 -3.89 12.02 12.06
C PRO A 52 -5.14 11.32 12.58
N GLY A 53 -4.92 10.31 13.41
CA GLY A 53 -6.01 9.56 13.98
C GLY A 53 -6.56 8.43 13.13
N ASP A 54 -6.11 8.29 11.90
CA ASP A 54 -6.65 7.26 11.01
C ASP A 54 -5.84 5.96 11.00
N LEU A 55 -4.63 5.98 11.55
CA LEU A 55 -3.80 4.79 11.51
C LEU A 55 -4.48 3.60 12.19
N GLY A 56 -5.13 3.84 13.32
CA GLY A 56 -5.84 2.78 14.02
C GLY A 56 -6.94 2.14 13.21
N ARG A 57 -7.56 2.91 12.30
CA ARG A 57 -8.62 2.38 11.45
C ARG A 57 -8.10 1.38 10.44
N VAL A 58 -6.91 1.65 9.89
CA VAL A 58 -6.34 0.77 8.88
C VAL A 58 -5.62 -0.43 9.50
N ILE A 59 -5.19 -0.30 10.75
CA ILE A 59 -4.60 -1.43 11.45
C ILE A 59 -5.69 -2.37 11.96
N GLY A 60 -6.71 -1.80 12.62
CA GLY A 60 -7.81 -2.57 13.14
C GLY A 60 -7.45 -3.32 14.42
N ARG A 61 -8.44 -3.98 15.00
CA ARG A 61 -8.22 -4.76 16.21
C ARG A 61 -7.26 -5.90 15.93
N ARG A 62 -6.21 -5.97 16.73
CA ARG A 62 -5.21 -7.03 16.64
C ARG A 62 -4.58 -7.11 15.26
N GLY A 63 -4.58 -5.99 14.53
CA GLY A 63 -4.00 -5.93 13.21
C GLY A 63 -4.80 -6.64 12.13
N ARG A 64 -6.06 -6.98 12.38
CA ARG A 64 -6.84 -7.77 11.43
C ARG A 64 -7.16 -7.04 10.15
N THR A 65 -7.48 -5.74 10.26
CA THR A 65 -7.76 -4.95 9.06
C THR A 65 -6.52 -4.86 8.20
N ALA A 66 -5.38 -4.54 8.82
CA ALA A 66 -4.11 -4.47 8.08
C ALA A 66 -3.79 -5.80 7.41
N GLN A 67 -4.03 -6.90 8.10
CA GLN A 67 -3.74 -8.21 7.54
C GLN A 67 -4.63 -8.52 6.35
N SER A 68 -5.90 -8.16 6.44
CA SER A 68 -6.83 -8.34 5.33
C SER A 68 -6.43 -7.49 4.13
N ILE A 69 -6.02 -6.24 4.38
CA ILE A 69 -5.55 -5.36 3.32
C ILE A 69 -4.34 -5.98 2.63
N ARG A 70 -3.38 -6.46 3.41
CA ARG A 70 -2.18 -7.09 2.84
C ARG A 70 -2.53 -8.27 1.95
N THR A 71 -3.47 -9.09 2.39
CA THR A 71 -3.88 -10.27 1.61
C THR A 71 -4.46 -9.86 0.27
N VAL A 72 -5.35 -8.88 0.26
CA VAL A 72 -5.98 -8.42 -0.97
C VAL A 72 -4.96 -7.77 -1.91
N VAL A 73 -4.07 -6.94 -1.35
CA VAL A 73 -3.08 -6.23 -2.15
C VAL A 73 -2.07 -7.21 -2.75
N ARG A 74 -1.66 -8.21 -2.00
CA ARG A 74 -0.76 -9.23 -2.52
C ARG A 74 -1.39 -10.02 -3.65
N ALA A 75 -2.68 -10.31 -3.54
CA ALA A 75 -3.39 -10.97 -4.61
C ALA A 75 -3.45 -10.09 -5.86
N ALA A 76 -3.68 -8.80 -5.69
CA ALA A 76 -3.70 -7.86 -6.82
C ALA A 76 -2.33 -7.76 -7.48
N ALA A 77 -1.26 -7.90 -6.72
CA ALA A 77 0.10 -7.78 -7.24
C ALA A 77 0.44 -8.90 -8.22
N VAL A 78 -0.30 -9.98 -8.22
CA VAL A 78 -0.11 -11.04 -9.20
C VAL A 78 -0.28 -10.48 -10.62
N ASN A 79 -1.19 -9.52 -10.79
CA ASN A 79 -1.40 -8.88 -12.09
C ASN A 79 -0.22 -8.01 -12.50
N ASP A 80 0.59 -7.59 -11.54
CA ASP A 80 1.77 -6.77 -11.81
C ASP A 80 3.04 -7.63 -11.92
N ASP A 81 2.91 -8.93 -11.73
CA ASP A 81 4.00 -9.88 -11.82
C ASP A 81 5.13 -9.56 -10.83
N VAL A 82 4.76 -9.09 -9.64
CA VAL A 82 5.73 -8.78 -8.59
C VAL A 82 5.17 -9.21 -7.25
N GLU A 83 6.06 -9.33 -6.27
CA GLU A 83 5.67 -9.50 -4.87
C GLU A 83 5.67 -8.15 -4.20
N VAL A 84 4.70 -7.92 -3.33
CA VAL A 84 4.63 -6.65 -2.61
C VAL A 84 4.57 -6.88 -1.11
N ASP A 85 5.14 -5.93 -0.38
CA ASP A 85 4.98 -5.82 1.06
C ASP A 85 4.31 -4.49 1.35
N VAL A 86 3.38 -4.49 2.29
CA VAL A 86 2.64 -3.29 2.66
C VAL A 86 3.03 -2.89 4.08
N ASP A 87 3.48 -1.64 4.22
CA ASP A 87 3.83 -1.05 5.50
C ASP A 87 2.91 0.11 5.79
N PHE A 88 2.32 0.11 6.97
CA PHE A 88 1.54 1.25 7.45
C PHE A 88 2.46 2.08 8.33
N VAL A 89 2.71 3.31 7.90
CA VAL A 89 3.71 4.16 8.51
C VAL A 89 3.04 5.18 9.40
N ASP A 90 3.59 5.33 10.59
CA ASP A 90 3.12 6.33 11.55
C ASP A 90 4.04 7.53 11.44
N ASP A 91 3.48 8.68 11.20
CA ASP A 91 4.26 9.92 11.16
C ASP A 91 4.44 10.51 12.56
#